data_b534fded7bf25220611abf83c3e285ba
#
_entry.id   b534fded7bf25220611abf83c3e285ba
#
_cell.length_a   1.000
_cell.length_b   1.000
_cell.length_c   1.000
_cell.angle_alpha   90.00
_cell.angle_beta   90.00
_cell.angle_gamma   90.00
#
_symmetry.space_group_name_H-M   'P 1'
#
loop_
_entity.id
_entity.type
_entity.pdbx_description
1 polymer ?
#
loop_
_entity_poly.entity_id
_entity_poly.type
_entity_poly.pdbx_seq_one_letter_code
_entity_poly.pdbx_strand_id
1 'polypeptide(L)'
;KNLSIFSSVYKEIDLYYVEEVEPGKFMKTGLDAMLKSLDPYTNYIPESKIEDYRLMTTGEYGGIGSMIRKSGDFIIVTEPYDGYPAQKAGLHAGDKIIKVDGKEMKGKSTEDVSSLLKGQSGTPLSIEIDRNGLISTVELIRENVKLPEVPYAGIIDEKSAVGYVKLNSFTNTASQNVETAIRELQNEGMSKLILDLRGNGGGLLNEAVNIVNFFIDKNTVVVETKGRVEE
;
A
#
# COMPACT_ATOMS: atom_id res chain seq x y z
N LYS A 1 -36.78 8.42 6.41
CA LYS A 1 -37.53 7.94 5.24
C LYS A 1 -36.59 7.42 4.15
N ASN A 2 -35.65 8.22 3.64
CA ASN A 2 -34.73 7.80 2.53
C ASN A 2 -33.80 6.65 2.92
N LEU A 3 -33.23 6.68 4.12
CA LEU A 3 -32.40 5.59 4.63
C LEU A 3 -33.19 4.27 4.77
N SER A 4 -34.44 4.36 5.24
CA SER A 4 -35.33 3.21 5.34
C SER A 4 -35.64 2.60 3.97
N ILE A 5 -35.85 3.42 2.94
CA ILE A 5 -36.06 2.97 1.57
C ILE A 5 -34.78 2.25 1.06
N PHE A 6 -33.63 2.85 1.24
CA PHE A 6 -32.35 2.26 0.84
C PHE A 6 -32.14 0.88 1.48
N SER A 7 -32.36 0.77 2.80
CA SER A 7 -32.22 -0.49 3.52
C SER A 7 -33.22 -1.55 3.04
N SER A 8 -34.46 -1.15 2.72
CA SER A 8 -35.45 -2.08 2.19
C SER A 8 -35.04 -2.60 0.80
N VAL A 9 -34.63 -1.70 -0.10
CA VAL A 9 -34.19 -2.11 -1.45
C VAL A 9 -32.97 -3.04 -1.38
N TYR A 10 -32.00 -2.73 -0.51
CA TYR A 10 -30.83 -3.59 -0.29
C TYR A 10 -31.28 -5.00 0.14
N LYS A 11 -32.16 -5.08 1.14
CA LYS A 11 -32.66 -6.35 1.66
C LYS A 11 -33.44 -7.15 0.62
N GLU A 12 -34.27 -6.49 -0.19
CA GLU A 12 -35.04 -7.16 -1.25
C GLU A 12 -34.11 -7.76 -2.33
N ILE A 13 -33.05 -7.04 -2.70
CA ILE A 13 -32.05 -7.55 -3.65
C ILE A 13 -31.32 -8.75 -3.06
N ASP A 14 -30.84 -8.66 -1.82
CA ASP A 14 -30.11 -9.74 -1.14
C ASP A 14 -30.96 -11.02 -1.01
N LEU A 15 -32.29 -10.89 -0.84
CA LEU A 15 -33.19 -12.02 -0.66
C LEU A 15 -33.75 -12.61 -1.96
N TYR A 16 -33.95 -11.79 -2.99
CA TYR A 16 -34.77 -12.18 -4.14
C TYR A 16 -34.07 -12.06 -5.51
N TYR A 17 -32.84 -11.53 -5.54
CA TYR A 17 -32.12 -11.48 -6.81
C TYR A 17 -31.75 -12.88 -7.28
N VAL A 18 -31.79 -13.10 -8.61
CA VAL A 18 -31.63 -14.42 -9.22
C VAL A 18 -30.26 -15.06 -8.98
N GLU A 19 -29.24 -14.26 -8.86
CA GLU A 19 -27.88 -14.71 -8.58
C GLU A 19 -27.49 -14.38 -7.13
N GLU A 20 -26.57 -15.17 -6.55
CA GLU A 20 -26.05 -14.91 -5.21
C GLU A 20 -25.27 -13.59 -5.20
N VAL A 21 -25.66 -12.67 -4.33
CA VAL A 21 -25.02 -11.37 -4.14
C VAL A 21 -24.03 -11.48 -3.00
N GLU A 22 -22.78 -11.05 -3.22
CA GLU A 22 -21.81 -10.89 -2.15
C GLU A 22 -22.13 -9.61 -1.33
N PRO A 23 -22.73 -9.72 -0.11
CA PRO A 23 -23.30 -8.56 0.59
C PRO A 23 -22.30 -7.43 0.83
N GLY A 24 -21.06 -7.78 1.21
CA GLY A 24 -20.00 -6.78 1.47
C GLY A 24 -19.58 -6.02 0.23
N LYS A 25 -19.44 -6.71 -0.90
CA LYS A 25 -19.09 -6.12 -2.20
C LYS A 25 -20.22 -5.25 -2.74
N PHE A 26 -21.45 -5.71 -2.59
CA PHE A 26 -22.64 -4.97 -2.99
C PHE A 26 -22.82 -3.69 -2.18
N MET A 27 -22.66 -3.75 -0.84
CA MET A 27 -22.66 -2.58 0.04
C MET A 27 -21.58 -1.58 -0.37
N LYS A 28 -20.35 -2.07 -0.60
CA LYS A 28 -19.24 -1.22 -1.02
C LYS A 28 -19.54 -0.50 -2.33
N THR A 29 -20.12 -1.19 -3.31
CA THR A 29 -20.50 -0.60 -4.60
C THR A 29 -21.47 0.57 -4.42
N GLY A 30 -22.46 0.41 -3.55
CA GLY A 30 -23.40 1.48 -3.23
C GLY A 30 -22.76 2.69 -2.52
N LEU A 31 -21.89 2.41 -1.54
CA LEU A 31 -21.13 3.45 -0.83
C LEU A 31 -20.19 4.20 -1.78
N ASP A 32 -19.42 3.50 -2.59
CA ASP A 32 -18.50 4.10 -3.56
C ASP A 32 -19.25 5.00 -4.56
N ALA A 33 -20.43 4.58 -5.05
CA ALA A 33 -21.24 5.39 -5.95
C ALA A 33 -21.77 6.67 -5.29
N MET A 34 -22.19 6.60 -4.04
CA MET A 34 -22.62 7.77 -3.27
C MET A 34 -21.48 8.74 -3.00
N LEU A 35 -20.31 8.23 -2.56
CA LEU A 35 -19.15 9.06 -2.23
C LEU A 35 -18.56 9.73 -3.46
N LYS A 36 -18.47 8.99 -4.58
CA LYS A 36 -18.01 9.52 -5.87
C LYS A 36 -18.87 10.69 -6.38
N SER A 37 -20.14 10.79 -5.97
CA SER A 37 -21.02 11.91 -6.32
C SER A 37 -20.71 13.19 -5.53
N LEU A 38 -19.89 13.12 -4.48
CA LEU A 38 -19.48 14.26 -3.65
C LEU A 38 -18.21 14.89 -4.19
N ASP A 39 -17.12 14.12 -4.21
CA ASP A 39 -15.80 14.54 -4.66
C ASP A 39 -14.91 13.32 -4.95
N PRO A 40 -13.72 13.49 -5.55
CA PRO A 40 -12.80 12.37 -5.84
C PRO A 40 -11.99 11.90 -4.63
N TYR A 41 -12.02 12.58 -3.49
CA TYR A 41 -11.16 12.33 -2.33
C TYR A 41 -11.87 11.57 -1.21
N THR A 42 -13.20 11.71 -1.13
CA THR A 42 -14.00 11.02 -0.11
C THR A 42 -14.17 9.55 -0.47
N ASN A 43 -13.55 8.68 0.33
CA ASN A 43 -13.51 7.24 0.08
C ASN A 43 -13.95 6.45 1.31
N TYR A 44 -14.60 5.30 1.09
CA TYR A 44 -14.86 4.30 2.11
C TYR A 44 -13.79 3.20 2.07
N ILE A 45 -13.09 3.00 3.18
CA ILE A 45 -12.07 1.96 3.33
C ILE A 45 -12.69 0.81 4.12
N PRO A 46 -13.01 -0.33 3.47
CA PRO A 46 -13.53 -1.50 4.18
C PRO A 46 -12.44 -2.16 5.01
N GLU A 47 -12.85 -2.93 6.03
CA GLU A 47 -11.92 -3.68 6.90
C GLU A 47 -10.96 -4.57 6.11
N SER A 48 -11.41 -5.17 5.00
CA SER A 48 -10.56 -5.97 4.10
C SER A 48 -9.41 -5.19 3.45
N LYS A 49 -9.41 -3.85 3.52
CA LYS A 49 -8.37 -2.95 3.02
C LYS A 49 -7.61 -2.22 4.14
N ILE A 50 -7.80 -2.63 5.38
CA ILE A 50 -7.17 -1.95 6.54
C ILE A 50 -5.64 -2.01 6.47
N GLU A 51 -5.06 -3.12 5.98
CA GLU A 51 -3.61 -3.25 5.83
C GLU A 51 -3.06 -2.34 4.71
N ASP A 52 -3.82 -2.09 3.65
CA ASP A 52 -3.44 -1.11 2.62
C ASP A 52 -3.47 0.32 3.18
N TYR A 53 -4.48 0.65 3.98
CA TYR A 53 -4.57 1.95 4.67
C TYR A 53 -3.43 2.12 5.68
N ARG A 54 -3.13 1.07 6.45
CA ARG A 54 -2.03 1.06 7.41
C ARG A 54 -0.68 1.26 6.70
N LEU A 55 -0.45 0.56 5.59
CA LEU A 55 0.75 0.75 4.77
C LEU A 55 0.89 2.20 4.30
N MET A 56 -0.20 2.80 3.82
CA MET A 56 -0.20 4.19 3.34
C MET A 56 0.11 5.20 4.45
N THR A 57 -0.38 4.95 5.68
CA THR A 57 -0.26 5.92 6.78
C THR A 57 0.96 5.72 7.67
N THR A 58 1.38 4.46 7.87
CA THR A 58 2.49 4.12 8.78
C THR A 58 3.70 3.52 8.08
N GLY A 59 3.60 3.17 6.80
CA GLY A 59 4.64 2.40 6.08
C GLY A 59 4.71 0.93 6.48
N GLU A 60 3.74 0.44 7.27
CA GLU A 60 3.72 -0.92 7.81
C GLU A 60 2.45 -1.66 7.40
N TYR A 61 2.55 -2.97 7.20
CA TYR A 61 1.41 -3.87 6.96
C TYR A 61 1.68 -5.26 7.47
N GLY A 62 0.63 -5.98 7.86
CA GLY A 62 0.73 -7.40 8.13
C GLY A 62 0.77 -8.19 6.82
N GLY A 63 1.77 -9.08 6.65
CA GLY A 63 1.92 -9.83 5.43
C GLY A 63 3.16 -10.71 5.38
N ILE A 64 3.54 -11.14 4.18
CA ILE A 64 4.65 -12.07 3.96
C ILE A 64 5.99 -11.38 3.66
N GLY A 65 5.99 -10.07 3.38
CA GLY A 65 7.21 -9.33 3.03
C GLY A 65 7.80 -9.75 1.68
N SER A 66 7.04 -9.52 0.61
CA SER A 66 7.51 -9.80 -0.75
C SER A 66 6.86 -8.88 -1.77
N MET A 67 7.62 -8.49 -2.78
CA MET A 67 7.05 -7.92 -4.00
C MET A 67 6.53 -9.03 -4.91
N ILE A 68 5.38 -8.76 -5.54
CA ILE A 68 4.74 -9.65 -6.51
C ILE A 68 4.38 -8.89 -7.78
N ARG A 69 4.30 -9.59 -8.91
CA ARG A 69 3.81 -9.02 -10.16
C ARG A 69 3.06 -10.04 -11.01
N LYS A 70 2.23 -9.55 -11.89
CA LYS A 70 1.55 -10.39 -12.88
C LYS A 70 2.52 -10.83 -13.98
N SER A 71 2.46 -12.13 -14.34
CA SER A 71 3.20 -12.72 -15.45
C SER A 71 2.30 -13.74 -16.15
N GLY A 72 1.76 -13.36 -17.32
CA GLY A 72 0.72 -14.13 -18.01
C GLY A 72 -0.54 -14.26 -17.14
N ASP A 73 -0.99 -15.50 -16.94
CA ASP A 73 -2.17 -15.82 -16.13
C ASP A 73 -1.87 -15.93 -14.62
N PHE A 74 -0.61 -15.81 -14.20
CA PHE A 74 -0.20 -16.03 -12.83
C PHE A 74 0.42 -14.78 -12.20
N ILE A 75 0.42 -14.77 -10.88
CA ILE A 75 1.22 -13.85 -10.09
C ILE A 75 2.50 -14.55 -9.69
N ILE A 76 3.63 -13.87 -9.85
CA ILE A 76 4.95 -14.36 -9.46
C ILE A 76 5.54 -13.51 -8.33
N VAL A 77 6.30 -14.17 -7.47
CA VAL A 77 7.18 -13.51 -6.52
C VAL A 77 8.33 -12.86 -7.30
N THR A 78 8.61 -11.58 -7.06
CA THR A 78 9.73 -10.87 -7.69
C THR A 78 10.87 -10.62 -6.73
N GLU A 79 10.56 -10.32 -5.48
CA GLU A 79 11.55 -10.00 -4.46
C GLU A 79 11.00 -10.33 -3.07
N PRO A 80 11.41 -11.45 -2.46
CA PRO A 80 11.22 -11.66 -1.03
C PRO A 80 12.13 -10.71 -0.25
N TYR A 81 11.57 -9.96 0.71
CA TYR A 81 12.36 -9.03 1.53
C TYR A 81 13.17 -9.78 2.58
N ASP A 82 14.41 -9.36 2.79
CA ASP A 82 15.32 -9.96 3.75
C ASP A 82 14.76 -9.89 5.18
N GLY A 83 14.80 -11.04 5.87
CA GLY A 83 14.35 -11.16 7.25
C GLY A 83 12.84 -11.27 7.43
N TYR A 84 12.03 -11.27 6.36
CA TYR A 84 10.58 -11.42 6.43
C TYR A 84 10.10 -12.84 6.09
N PRO A 85 8.82 -13.16 6.38
CA PRO A 85 8.30 -14.53 6.24
C PRO A 85 8.53 -15.18 4.88
N ALA A 86 8.38 -14.44 3.79
CA ALA A 86 8.58 -14.98 2.45
C ALA A 86 9.99 -15.53 2.26
N GLN A 87 11.01 -14.78 2.64
CA GLN A 87 12.40 -15.21 2.57
C GLN A 87 12.69 -16.35 3.55
N LYS A 88 12.26 -16.22 4.81
CA LYS A 88 12.46 -17.25 5.85
C LYS A 88 11.85 -18.60 5.43
N ALA A 89 10.72 -18.58 4.74
CA ALA A 89 10.02 -19.77 4.25
C ALA A 89 10.60 -20.30 2.92
N GLY A 90 11.63 -19.66 2.37
CA GLY A 90 12.31 -20.12 1.16
C GLY A 90 11.59 -19.81 -0.15
N LEU A 91 10.76 -18.77 -0.18
CA LEU A 91 10.26 -18.23 -1.45
C LEU A 91 11.39 -17.52 -2.19
N HIS A 92 11.40 -17.68 -3.51
CA HIS A 92 12.40 -17.06 -4.39
C HIS A 92 11.76 -16.26 -5.51
N ALA A 93 12.53 -15.34 -6.08
CA ALA A 93 12.13 -14.65 -7.29
C ALA A 93 11.86 -15.67 -8.42
N GLY A 94 10.71 -15.52 -9.09
CA GLY A 94 10.26 -16.43 -10.15
C GLY A 94 9.24 -17.48 -9.69
N ASP A 95 9.04 -17.70 -8.38
CA ASP A 95 8.00 -18.61 -7.90
C ASP A 95 6.63 -18.14 -8.35
N LYS A 96 5.86 -19.00 -9.03
CA LYS A 96 4.49 -18.71 -9.41
C LYS A 96 3.56 -19.11 -8.27
N ILE A 97 2.69 -18.20 -7.87
CA ILE A 97 1.67 -18.45 -6.85
C ILE A 97 0.49 -19.16 -7.52
N ILE A 98 0.26 -20.42 -7.15
CA ILE A 98 -0.80 -21.26 -7.71
C ILE A 98 -2.05 -21.15 -6.84
N LYS A 99 -1.90 -21.32 -5.51
CA LYS A 99 -2.98 -21.18 -4.54
C LYS A 99 -2.55 -20.39 -3.32
N VAL A 100 -3.52 -19.75 -2.69
CA VAL A 100 -3.40 -19.12 -1.37
C VAL A 100 -4.55 -19.59 -0.51
N ASP A 101 -4.27 -20.24 0.62
CA ASP A 101 -5.26 -20.88 1.50
C ASP A 101 -6.26 -21.74 0.71
N GLY A 102 -5.75 -22.57 -0.21
CA GLY A 102 -6.53 -23.47 -1.06
C GLY A 102 -7.30 -22.78 -2.22
N LYS A 103 -7.31 -21.46 -2.31
CA LYS A 103 -7.98 -20.72 -3.39
C LYS A 103 -7.07 -20.59 -4.60
N GLU A 104 -7.58 -20.88 -5.80
CA GLU A 104 -6.84 -20.74 -7.07
C GLU A 104 -6.53 -19.29 -7.41
N MET A 105 -5.27 -19.04 -7.82
CA MET A 105 -4.77 -17.70 -8.16
C MET A 105 -4.65 -17.47 -9.67
N LYS A 106 -4.86 -18.49 -10.51
CA LYS A 106 -4.84 -18.35 -11.97
C LYS A 106 -5.86 -17.29 -12.42
N GLY A 107 -5.42 -16.36 -13.25
CA GLY A 107 -6.27 -15.30 -13.81
C GLY A 107 -6.58 -14.15 -12.84
N LYS A 108 -6.19 -14.23 -11.58
CA LYS A 108 -6.41 -13.16 -10.58
C LYS A 108 -5.56 -11.94 -10.88
N SER A 109 -5.99 -10.78 -10.37
CA SER A 109 -5.21 -9.56 -10.42
C SER A 109 -4.12 -9.56 -9.33
N THR A 110 -3.13 -8.67 -9.46
CA THR A 110 -2.11 -8.48 -8.43
C THR A 110 -2.72 -8.01 -7.12
N GLU A 111 -3.76 -7.16 -7.20
CA GLU A 111 -4.51 -6.64 -6.05
C GLU A 111 -5.24 -7.76 -5.30
N ASP A 112 -5.91 -8.67 -6.03
CA ASP A 112 -6.61 -9.80 -5.43
C ASP A 112 -5.65 -10.70 -4.65
N VAL A 113 -4.51 -11.07 -5.27
CA VAL A 113 -3.51 -11.93 -4.63
C VAL A 113 -2.82 -11.19 -3.48
N SER A 114 -2.45 -9.91 -3.66
CA SER A 114 -1.87 -9.08 -2.59
C SER A 114 -2.78 -9.01 -1.36
N SER A 115 -4.09 -8.84 -1.57
CA SER A 115 -5.07 -8.79 -0.46
C SER A 115 -5.17 -10.10 0.31
N LEU A 116 -4.91 -11.25 -0.33
CA LEU A 116 -4.87 -12.56 0.35
C LEU A 116 -3.54 -12.80 1.07
N LEU A 117 -2.43 -12.31 0.52
CA LEU A 117 -1.11 -12.42 1.15
C LEU A 117 -0.96 -11.49 2.37
N LYS A 118 -1.63 -10.34 2.34
CA LYS A 118 -1.75 -9.42 3.48
C LYS A 118 -2.77 -9.94 4.50
N GLY A 119 -2.70 -9.43 5.71
CA GLY A 119 -3.62 -9.77 6.79
C GLY A 119 -2.98 -9.55 8.15
N GLN A 120 -3.71 -9.81 9.20
CA GLN A 120 -3.25 -9.59 10.57
C GLN A 120 -1.93 -10.34 10.85
N SER A 121 -0.95 -9.63 11.41
CA SER A 121 0.31 -10.23 11.88
C SER A 121 0.05 -11.34 12.90
N GLY A 122 0.83 -12.42 12.82
CA GLY A 122 0.67 -13.63 13.66
C GLY A 122 -0.32 -14.65 13.07
N THR A 123 -1.00 -14.39 11.96
CA THR A 123 -1.91 -15.34 11.33
C THR A 123 -1.18 -16.27 10.35
N PRO A 124 -1.53 -17.59 10.32
CA PRO A 124 -0.93 -18.52 9.36
C PRO A 124 -1.42 -18.26 7.93
N LEU A 125 -0.62 -18.68 6.97
CA LEU A 125 -0.90 -18.62 5.54
C LEU A 125 -0.27 -19.81 4.84
N SER A 126 -1.02 -20.49 3.98
CA SER A 126 -0.54 -21.57 3.11
C SER A 126 -0.47 -21.09 1.67
N ILE A 127 0.68 -21.25 1.02
CA ILE A 127 0.88 -20.86 -0.38
C ILE A 127 1.36 -22.09 -1.16
N GLU A 128 0.62 -22.48 -2.20
CA GLU A 128 1.08 -23.44 -3.19
C GLU A 128 1.78 -22.70 -4.33
N ILE A 129 3.03 -23.07 -4.60
CA ILE A 129 3.86 -22.44 -5.64
C ILE A 129 4.29 -23.46 -6.70
N ASP A 130 4.50 -22.98 -7.93
CA ASP A 130 5.23 -23.68 -8.99
C ASP A 130 6.61 -23.03 -9.17
N ARG A 131 7.65 -23.80 -8.90
CA ARG A 131 9.04 -23.45 -9.14
C ARG A 131 9.62 -24.35 -10.23
N ASN A 132 9.72 -23.86 -11.44
CA ASN A 132 10.25 -24.59 -12.59
C ASN A 132 9.54 -25.94 -12.88
N GLY A 133 8.21 -25.96 -12.71
CA GLY A 133 7.38 -27.17 -12.92
C GLY A 133 7.25 -28.05 -11.68
N LEU A 134 7.91 -27.71 -10.57
CA LEU A 134 7.76 -28.43 -9.30
C LEU A 134 6.78 -27.65 -8.41
N ILE A 135 5.67 -28.31 -8.08
CA ILE A 135 4.65 -27.77 -7.18
C ILE A 135 5.02 -28.12 -5.75
N SER A 136 4.99 -27.14 -4.86
CA SER A 136 5.22 -27.32 -3.43
C SER A 136 4.34 -26.39 -2.62
N THR A 137 4.03 -26.79 -1.38
CA THR A 137 3.30 -25.96 -0.43
C THR A 137 4.28 -25.35 0.56
N VAL A 138 4.15 -24.05 0.78
CA VAL A 138 4.94 -23.27 1.74
C VAL A 138 4.00 -22.73 2.80
N GLU A 139 4.25 -23.13 4.05
CA GLU A 139 3.54 -22.62 5.23
C GLU A 139 4.34 -21.48 5.85
N LEU A 140 3.68 -20.38 6.16
CA LEU A 140 4.31 -19.23 6.78
C LEU A 140 3.32 -18.50 7.72
N ILE A 141 3.88 -17.64 8.55
CA ILE A 141 3.09 -16.79 9.46
C ILE A 141 3.31 -15.35 9.01
N ARG A 142 2.23 -14.59 8.85
CA ARG A 142 2.31 -13.16 8.53
C ARG A 142 3.01 -12.41 9.66
N GLU A 143 3.93 -11.54 9.32
CA GLU A 143 4.59 -10.63 10.25
C GLU A 143 4.27 -9.18 9.91
N ASN A 144 4.60 -8.26 10.81
CA ASN A 144 4.55 -6.83 10.52
C ASN A 144 5.73 -6.47 9.60
N VAL A 145 5.43 -6.09 8.37
CA VAL A 145 6.43 -5.70 7.36
C VAL A 145 6.51 -4.18 7.34
N LYS A 146 7.70 -3.64 7.53
CA LYS A 146 7.97 -2.21 7.47
C LYS A 146 8.75 -1.88 6.19
N LEU A 147 8.22 -0.95 5.40
CA LEU A 147 8.90 -0.43 4.20
C LEU A 147 9.52 0.93 4.52
N PRO A 148 10.80 1.15 4.16
CA PRO A 148 11.43 2.44 4.39
C PRO A 148 10.80 3.52 3.49
N GLU A 149 10.46 4.65 4.07
CA GLU A 149 9.98 5.83 3.33
C GLU A 149 11.09 6.40 2.45
N VAL A 150 12.31 6.44 2.98
CA VAL A 150 13.53 6.88 2.28
C VAL A 150 14.42 5.65 2.08
N PRO A 151 14.20 4.85 1.01
CA PRO A 151 14.99 3.65 0.75
C PRO A 151 16.42 3.96 0.28
N TYR A 152 16.66 5.17 -0.18
CA TYR A 152 17.97 5.60 -0.63
C TYR A 152 18.17 7.11 -0.43
N ALA A 153 19.32 7.46 0.13
CA ALA A 153 19.87 8.82 0.16
C ALA A 153 21.39 8.73 -0.08
N GLY A 154 21.95 9.65 -0.86
CA GLY A 154 23.39 9.64 -1.15
C GLY A 154 23.81 10.79 -2.06
N ILE A 155 25.13 11.11 -2.08
CA ILE A 155 25.73 12.02 -3.05
C ILE A 155 25.88 11.27 -4.37
N ILE A 156 25.25 11.78 -5.44
CA ILE A 156 25.28 11.17 -6.78
C ILE A 156 26.24 11.87 -7.73
N ASP A 157 26.68 13.08 -7.40
CA ASP A 157 27.72 13.82 -8.14
C ASP A 157 28.54 14.65 -7.14
N GLU A 158 29.72 14.14 -6.82
CA GLU A 158 30.67 14.80 -5.91
C GLU A 158 31.17 16.15 -6.44
N LYS A 159 31.38 16.26 -7.77
CA LYS A 159 31.91 17.50 -8.38
C LYS A 159 30.94 18.66 -8.28
N SER A 160 29.65 18.36 -8.45
CA SER A 160 28.58 19.38 -8.38
C SER A 160 27.88 19.42 -7.02
N ALA A 161 28.32 18.59 -6.07
CA ALA A 161 27.77 18.45 -4.73
C ALA A 161 26.23 18.21 -4.75
N VAL A 162 25.80 17.25 -5.60
CA VAL A 162 24.39 16.92 -5.77
C VAL A 162 24.03 15.72 -4.91
N GLY A 163 23.17 15.92 -3.93
CA GLY A 163 22.51 14.87 -3.15
C GLY A 163 21.24 14.41 -3.82
N TYR A 164 20.90 13.14 -3.58
CA TYR A 164 19.68 12.51 -4.04
C TYR A 164 19.00 11.81 -2.87
N VAL A 165 17.70 12.05 -2.73
CA VAL A 165 16.83 11.40 -1.75
C VAL A 165 15.63 10.82 -2.48
N LYS A 166 15.39 9.51 -2.33
CA LYS A 166 14.18 8.86 -2.82
C LYS A 166 13.14 8.80 -1.70
N LEU A 167 11.94 9.31 -1.96
CA LEU A 167 10.80 9.22 -1.04
C LEU A 167 9.69 8.37 -1.67
N ASN A 168 9.39 7.21 -1.06
CA ASN A 168 8.41 6.26 -1.56
C ASN A 168 6.97 6.59 -1.15
N SER A 169 6.75 7.18 0.04
CA SER A 169 5.42 7.49 0.57
C SER A 169 5.50 8.57 1.64
N PHE A 170 4.36 9.24 1.88
CA PHE A 170 4.22 10.25 2.93
C PHE A 170 3.56 9.62 4.17
N THR A 171 4.29 8.72 4.86
CA THR A 171 3.83 8.12 6.11
C THR A 171 4.08 9.06 7.29
N ASN A 172 3.62 8.68 8.48
CA ASN A 172 3.68 9.51 9.69
C ASN A 172 5.10 9.86 10.19
N THR A 173 6.15 9.29 9.59
CA THR A 173 7.56 9.59 9.88
C THR A 173 8.33 10.11 8.66
N ALA A 174 7.65 10.34 7.54
CA ALA A 174 8.29 10.69 6.28
C ALA A 174 9.08 11.99 6.36
N SER A 175 8.52 13.05 6.96
CA SER A 175 9.20 14.34 7.11
C SER A 175 10.46 14.23 7.97
N GLN A 176 10.41 13.48 9.07
CA GLN A 176 11.55 13.26 9.92
C GLN A 176 12.67 12.49 9.19
N ASN A 177 12.32 11.46 8.43
CA ASN A 177 13.29 10.66 7.69
C ASN A 177 13.94 11.45 6.54
N VAL A 178 13.15 12.28 5.84
CA VAL A 178 13.66 13.18 4.79
C VAL A 178 14.57 14.26 5.42
N GLU A 179 14.18 14.86 6.53
CA GLU A 179 15.01 15.85 7.23
C GLU A 179 16.35 15.26 7.64
N THR A 180 16.34 14.05 8.22
CA THR A 180 17.55 13.32 8.62
C THR A 180 18.45 13.09 7.41
N ALA A 181 17.90 12.56 6.32
CA ALA A 181 18.66 12.31 5.09
C ALA A 181 19.26 13.61 4.50
N ILE A 182 18.50 14.71 4.48
CA ILE A 182 19.00 16.01 4.00
C ILE A 182 20.15 16.52 4.88
N ARG A 183 20.02 16.42 6.20
CA ARG A 183 21.08 16.85 7.15
C ARG A 183 22.36 16.03 7.01
N GLU A 184 22.24 14.71 6.85
CA GLU A 184 23.38 13.83 6.61
C GLU A 184 24.11 14.22 5.32
N LEU A 185 23.38 14.38 4.21
CA LEU A 185 23.95 14.80 2.93
C LEU A 185 24.58 16.22 2.98
N GLN A 186 23.99 17.14 3.75
CA GLN A 186 24.58 18.47 3.97
C GLN A 186 25.92 18.37 4.72
N ASN A 187 26.02 17.49 5.71
CA ASN A 187 27.28 17.23 6.42
C ASN A 187 28.34 16.60 5.50
N GLU A 188 27.92 15.86 4.47
CA GLU A 188 28.79 15.32 3.41
C GLU A 188 29.14 16.36 2.33
N GLY A 189 28.64 17.60 2.45
CA GLY A 189 28.95 18.69 1.53
C GLY A 189 27.94 18.93 0.41
N MET A 190 26.75 18.35 0.51
CA MET A 190 25.67 18.61 -0.46
C MET A 190 25.31 20.09 -0.53
N SER A 191 25.23 20.63 -1.74
CA SER A 191 24.75 22.00 -2.03
C SER A 191 23.49 22.04 -2.89
N LYS A 192 23.13 20.93 -3.52
CA LYS A 192 21.94 20.79 -4.40
C LYS A 192 21.27 19.47 -4.09
N LEU A 193 19.94 19.45 -4.11
CA LEU A 193 19.15 18.25 -3.80
C LEU A 193 18.25 17.87 -4.99
N ILE A 194 18.19 16.58 -5.26
CA ILE A 194 17.13 15.95 -6.06
C ILE A 194 16.28 15.12 -5.10
N LEU A 195 15.02 15.54 -4.90
CA LEU A 195 14.01 14.75 -4.20
C LEU A 195 13.21 13.97 -5.23
N ASP A 196 13.39 12.65 -5.28
CA ASP A 196 12.70 11.79 -6.24
C ASP A 196 11.40 11.21 -5.66
N LEU A 197 10.29 11.64 -6.26
CA LEU A 197 8.94 11.20 -5.94
C LEU A 197 8.37 10.21 -6.99
N ARG A 198 9.17 9.69 -7.90
CA ARG A 198 8.70 8.73 -8.90
C ARG A 198 8.26 7.43 -8.23
N GLY A 199 7.02 7.01 -8.52
CA GLY A 199 6.41 5.85 -7.88
C GLY A 199 5.87 6.10 -6.46
N ASN A 200 5.93 7.36 -5.96
CA ASN A 200 5.29 7.72 -4.71
C ASN A 200 3.76 7.80 -4.91
N GLY A 201 3.03 6.97 -4.17
CA GLY A 201 1.56 6.90 -4.22
C GLY A 201 0.83 7.94 -3.38
N GLY A 202 1.56 8.85 -2.72
CA GLY A 202 0.98 9.81 -1.79
C GLY A 202 1.11 9.37 -0.33
N GLY A 203 0.14 9.77 0.51
CA GLY A 203 0.09 9.47 1.94
C GLY A 203 -0.55 10.61 2.74
N LEU A 204 0.00 10.92 3.90
CA LEU A 204 -0.53 11.92 4.81
C LEU A 204 -0.23 13.35 4.32
N LEU A 205 -1.28 14.16 4.22
CA LEU A 205 -1.19 15.55 3.74
C LEU A 205 -0.29 16.41 4.63
N ASN A 206 -0.39 16.26 5.96
CA ASN A 206 0.45 16.97 6.92
C ASN A 206 1.94 16.65 6.72
N GLU A 207 2.30 15.41 6.40
CA GLU A 207 3.68 15.03 6.13
C GLU A 207 4.20 15.65 4.82
N ALA A 208 3.35 15.71 3.79
CA ALA A 208 3.70 16.43 2.56
C ALA A 208 3.93 17.92 2.82
N VAL A 209 3.09 18.56 3.62
CA VAL A 209 3.25 19.97 4.03
C VAL A 209 4.53 20.15 4.84
N ASN A 210 4.83 19.26 5.79
CA ASN A 210 6.05 19.31 6.59
C ASN A 210 7.30 19.24 5.69
N ILE A 211 7.31 18.36 4.69
CA ILE A 211 8.45 18.25 3.76
C ILE A 211 8.56 19.49 2.86
N VAL A 212 7.45 20.02 2.35
CA VAL A 212 7.47 21.27 1.56
C VAL A 212 8.05 22.44 2.36
N ASN A 213 7.76 22.50 3.67
CA ASN A 213 8.28 23.54 4.56
C ASN A 213 9.82 23.57 4.68
N PHE A 214 10.53 22.53 4.24
CA PHE A 214 12.01 22.56 4.16
C PHE A 214 12.52 23.42 3.00
N PHE A 215 11.65 23.77 2.03
CA PHE A 215 12.03 24.41 0.77
C PHE A 215 11.38 25.75 0.52
N ILE A 216 10.45 26.17 1.36
CA ILE A 216 9.70 27.43 1.19
C ILE A 216 9.80 28.32 2.43
N ASP A 217 9.50 29.60 2.27
CA ASP A 217 9.47 30.57 3.35
C ASP A 217 8.32 30.28 4.34
N LYS A 218 8.56 30.60 5.61
CA LYS A 218 7.55 30.47 6.67
C LYS A 218 6.30 31.28 6.32
N ASN A 219 5.13 30.74 6.68
CA ASN A 219 3.80 31.33 6.43
C ASN A 219 3.37 31.36 4.96
N THR A 220 4.04 30.62 4.08
CA THR A 220 3.55 30.40 2.72
C THR A 220 2.43 29.35 2.76
N VAL A 221 1.28 29.68 2.15
CA VAL A 221 0.16 28.72 2.02
C VAL A 221 0.56 27.64 1.04
N VAL A 222 0.54 26.38 1.47
CA VAL A 222 0.84 25.19 0.66
C VAL A 222 -0.44 24.59 0.10
N VAL A 223 -1.46 24.45 0.97
CA VAL A 223 -2.74 23.81 0.67
C VAL A 223 -3.80 24.37 1.62
N GLU A 224 -5.03 24.41 1.15
CA GLU A 224 -6.20 24.72 1.95
C GLU A 224 -7.18 23.55 1.92
N THR A 225 -7.72 23.19 3.05
CA THR A 225 -8.86 22.26 3.16
C THR A 225 -10.12 23.03 3.52
N LYS A 226 -11.25 22.64 2.93
CA LYS A 226 -12.53 23.28 3.17
C LYS A 226 -13.60 22.25 3.49
N GLY A 227 -14.18 22.33 4.66
CA GLY A 227 -15.28 21.50 5.13
C GLY A 227 -16.46 22.32 5.66
N ARG A 228 -17.55 21.63 6.00
CA ARG A 228 -18.70 22.26 6.67
C ARG A 228 -18.47 22.53 8.15
N VAL A 229 -17.63 21.72 8.75
CA VAL A 229 -17.24 21.80 10.16
C VAL A 229 -15.73 21.95 10.17
N GLU A 230 -15.22 22.96 10.85
CA GLU A 230 -13.80 23.09 11.15
C GLU A 230 -13.44 22.03 12.19
N GLU A 231 -12.50 21.16 11.88
CA GLU A 231 -11.87 20.27 12.86
C GLU A 231 -10.66 20.95 13.50
#